data_fdbba8d55fd3703a10fcbdab24c3da59
#
_entry.id   fdbba8d55fd3703a10fcbdab24c3da59
#
_cell.length_a   1.000
_cell.length_b   1.000
_cell.length_c   1.000
_cell.angle_alpha   90.00
_cell.angle_beta   90.00
_cell.angle_gamma   90.00
#
_symmetry.space_group_name_H-M   'P 1'
#
loop_
_entity.id
_entity.type
_entity.pdbx_description
1 polymer ?
#
loop_
_entity_poly.entity_id
_entity_poly.type
_entity_poly.pdbx_seq_one_letter_code
_entity_poly.pdbx_strand_id
1 'polypeptide(L)'
;MSACWVAIGVLAISLTTPSVGDDHLTPKVVEEKGFTVIGIATRTTNEKEMSGKGVIAQQWNHFMKEDLLSKIPNKVDSNILAVYTDYESDVNGAYTFMIGARVSSANVVPPGMVAKRVPAGRYAVFTSEKGYAGKVVPETWSRIWAAIKSAAGGTRAYQADFEVYDQRAADPQNAQVDIYVGIR
;
A
#
# COMPACT_ATOMS: atom_id res chain seq x y z
N MET A 1 23.52 76.50 2.33
CA MET A 1 22.89 75.56 3.25
C MET A 1 22.23 74.48 2.39
N SER A 2 22.97 73.41 2.14
CA SER A 2 22.53 72.32 1.23
C SER A 2 21.93 71.17 2.06
N ALA A 3 20.68 70.85 1.80
CA ALA A 3 20.01 69.73 2.40
C ALA A 3 20.33 68.45 1.60
N CYS A 4 20.97 67.50 2.24
CA CYS A 4 21.33 66.20 1.69
C CYS A 4 20.15 65.23 1.86
N TRP A 5 19.58 64.76 0.76
CA TRP A 5 18.55 63.71 0.76
C TRP A 5 19.23 62.35 0.71
N VAL A 6 19.08 61.59 1.80
CA VAL A 6 19.49 60.20 1.87
C VAL A 6 18.37 59.34 1.32
N ALA A 7 18.57 58.72 0.20
CA ALA A 7 17.66 57.74 -0.38
C ALA A 7 17.84 56.42 0.39
N ILE A 8 16.79 56.00 1.12
CA ILE A 8 16.71 54.68 1.75
C ILE A 8 16.24 53.68 0.70
N GLY A 9 17.18 52.88 0.21
CA GLY A 9 16.88 51.76 -0.68
C GLY A 9 16.17 50.65 0.12
N VAL A 10 14.91 50.42 -0.21
CA VAL A 10 14.17 49.24 0.28
C VAL A 10 14.68 48.02 -0.49
N LEU A 11 15.46 47.19 0.20
CA LEU A 11 15.86 45.88 -0.32
C LEU A 11 14.65 44.93 -0.21
N ALA A 12 13.98 44.67 -1.33
CA ALA A 12 12.93 43.66 -1.40
C ALA A 12 13.58 42.26 -1.25
N ILE A 13 13.48 41.70 -0.07
CA ILE A 13 13.82 40.30 0.16
C ILE A 13 12.70 39.48 -0.46
N SER A 14 12.93 38.93 -1.66
CA SER A 14 12.08 37.88 -2.23
C SER A 14 12.20 36.65 -1.35
N LEU A 15 11.22 36.45 -0.50
CA LEU A 15 10.98 35.17 0.15
C LEU A 15 10.56 34.16 -0.92
N THR A 16 11.53 33.50 -1.53
CA THR A 16 11.27 32.26 -2.24
C THR A 16 10.87 31.23 -1.19
N THR A 17 9.57 31.02 -1.01
CA THR A 17 9.07 29.82 -0.36
C THR A 17 9.64 28.63 -1.12
N PRO A 18 10.32 27.66 -0.47
CA PRO A 18 10.64 26.43 -1.15
C PRO A 18 9.30 25.85 -1.61
N SER A 19 9.14 25.68 -2.90
CA SER A 19 8.13 24.83 -3.48
C SER A 19 8.35 23.47 -2.82
N VAL A 20 7.49 23.09 -1.89
CA VAL A 20 7.33 21.69 -1.48
C VAL A 20 6.98 21.01 -2.78
N GLY A 21 7.94 20.29 -3.36
CA GLY A 21 7.73 19.55 -4.58
C GLY A 21 6.49 18.70 -4.36
N ASP A 22 5.50 18.95 -5.17
CA ASP A 22 4.29 18.13 -5.27
C ASP A 22 4.76 16.82 -5.89
N ASP A 23 5.36 15.99 -5.04
CA ASP A 23 5.88 14.67 -5.41
C ASP A 23 4.64 13.78 -5.56
N HIS A 24 3.89 14.06 -6.64
CA HIS A 24 2.78 13.23 -7.06
C HIS A 24 3.31 11.83 -7.28
N LEU A 25 2.91 10.91 -6.41
CA LEU A 25 3.11 9.49 -6.59
C LEU A 25 2.53 9.12 -7.98
N THR A 26 3.35 9.14 -9.01
CA THR A 26 2.91 8.76 -10.36
C THR A 26 2.91 7.23 -10.44
N PRO A 27 1.74 6.59 -10.48
CA PRO A 27 1.66 5.15 -10.53
C PRO A 27 2.10 4.63 -11.91
N LYS A 28 2.73 3.46 -11.89
CA LYS A 28 2.88 2.65 -13.10
C LYS A 28 1.62 1.80 -13.27
N VAL A 29 0.96 1.87 -14.43
CA VAL A 29 -0.17 0.99 -14.73
C VAL A 29 0.34 -0.31 -15.33
N VAL A 30 -0.12 -1.44 -14.80
CA VAL A 30 0.23 -2.79 -15.25
C VAL A 30 -1.02 -3.65 -15.45
N GLU A 31 -0.89 -4.69 -16.29
CA GLU A 31 -1.90 -5.73 -16.47
C GLU A 31 -1.48 -6.97 -15.67
N GLU A 32 -2.31 -7.40 -14.71
CA GLU A 32 -2.12 -8.65 -13.97
C GLU A 32 -3.01 -9.76 -14.53
N LYS A 33 -2.45 -10.96 -14.70
CA LYS A 33 -3.19 -12.14 -15.20
C LYS A 33 -4.11 -12.78 -14.17
N GLY A 34 -4.11 -12.28 -12.96
CA GLY A 34 -4.78 -12.90 -11.83
C GLY A 34 -4.02 -14.11 -11.31
N PHE A 35 -4.11 -14.35 -10.00
CA PHE A 35 -3.38 -15.41 -9.32
C PHE A 35 -4.10 -15.85 -8.05
N THR A 36 -3.66 -16.95 -7.48
CA THR A 36 -4.20 -17.44 -6.20
C THR A 36 -3.18 -17.18 -5.09
N VAL A 37 -3.69 -16.78 -3.94
CA VAL A 37 -2.93 -16.60 -2.71
C VAL A 37 -3.47 -17.58 -1.66
N ILE A 38 -2.57 -18.26 -0.94
CA ILE A 38 -2.90 -19.01 0.28
C ILE A 38 -2.34 -18.23 1.46
N GLY A 39 -3.11 -18.12 2.54
CA GLY A 39 -2.71 -17.42 3.76
C GLY A 39 -3.80 -17.32 4.79
N ILE A 40 -3.59 -16.52 5.81
CA ILE A 40 -4.59 -16.22 6.86
C ILE A 40 -5.40 -14.99 6.48
N ALA A 41 -6.70 -14.99 6.77
CA ALA A 41 -7.59 -13.89 6.38
C ALA A 41 -8.52 -13.47 7.53
N THR A 42 -8.91 -12.21 7.55
CA THR A 42 -9.86 -11.65 8.52
C THR A 42 -10.68 -10.52 7.88
N ARG A 43 -11.86 -10.23 8.44
CA ARG A 43 -12.72 -9.10 8.04
C ARG A 43 -12.43 -7.87 8.89
N THR A 44 -12.28 -6.70 8.25
CA THR A 44 -12.10 -5.43 8.93
C THR A 44 -12.70 -4.27 8.12
N THR A 45 -12.56 -3.05 8.63
CA THR A 45 -12.92 -1.80 7.96
C THR A 45 -11.82 -0.78 8.18
N ASN A 46 -11.68 0.19 7.28
CA ASN A 46 -10.74 1.29 7.48
C ASN A 46 -11.01 2.07 8.78
N GLU A 47 -12.27 2.22 9.17
CA GLU A 47 -12.64 2.86 10.44
C GLU A 47 -12.02 2.15 11.64
N LYS A 48 -12.13 0.81 11.69
CA LYS A 48 -11.52 0.02 12.78
C LYS A 48 -10.00 0.14 12.79
N GLU A 49 -9.37 0.02 11.62
CA GLU A 49 -7.90 0.10 11.50
C GLU A 49 -7.38 1.47 11.95
N MET A 50 -8.03 2.57 11.55
CA MET A 50 -7.65 3.94 11.93
C MET A 50 -7.95 4.27 13.39
N SER A 51 -8.92 3.60 14.02
CA SER A 51 -9.27 3.84 15.44
C SER A 51 -8.38 3.11 16.44
N GLY A 52 -7.39 2.35 15.98
CA GLY A 52 -6.54 1.50 16.82
C GLY A 52 -7.23 0.21 17.30
N LYS A 53 -8.45 -0.06 16.83
CA LYS A 53 -9.19 -1.33 17.08
C LYS A 53 -9.07 -2.30 15.91
N GLY A 54 -8.13 -2.04 15.01
CA GLY A 54 -7.86 -2.85 13.84
C GLY A 54 -7.22 -4.19 14.17
N VAL A 55 -7.24 -5.07 13.19
CA VAL A 55 -6.74 -6.45 13.30
C VAL A 55 -5.52 -6.71 12.43
N ILE A 56 -5.18 -5.79 11.53
CA ILE A 56 -4.07 -5.95 10.57
C ILE A 56 -2.74 -6.17 11.28
N ALA A 57 -2.41 -5.33 12.26
CA ALA A 57 -1.15 -5.46 13.01
C ALA A 57 -1.05 -6.79 13.77
N GLN A 58 -2.17 -7.25 14.37
CA GLN A 58 -2.21 -8.52 15.07
C GLN A 58 -2.03 -9.69 14.10
N GLN A 59 -2.62 -9.60 12.91
CA GLN A 59 -2.52 -10.64 11.89
C GLN A 59 -1.09 -10.73 11.33
N TRP A 60 -0.41 -9.61 11.11
CA TRP A 60 1.01 -9.57 10.78
C TRP A 60 1.86 -10.24 11.86
N ASN A 61 1.67 -9.87 13.13
CA ASN A 61 2.40 -10.47 14.25
C ASN A 61 2.18 -11.99 14.32
N HIS A 62 0.95 -12.45 14.14
CA HIS A 62 0.64 -13.88 14.11
C HIS A 62 1.32 -14.58 12.94
N PHE A 63 1.23 -14.02 11.73
CA PHE A 63 1.82 -14.58 10.53
C PHE A 63 3.34 -14.77 10.66
N MET A 64 4.02 -13.76 11.18
CA MET A 64 5.48 -13.78 11.35
C MET A 64 5.92 -14.67 12.52
N LYS A 65 5.25 -14.58 13.67
CA LYS A 65 5.59 -15.36 14.88
C LYS A 65 5.46 -16.86 14.65
N GLU A 66 4.42 -17.29 13.94
CA GLU A 66 4.15 -18.71 13.68
C GLU A 66 4.82 -19.23 12.41
N ASP A 67 5.66 -18.42 11.77
CA ASP A 67 6.32 -18.72 10.48
C ASP A 67 5.34 -19.34 9.47
N LEU A 68 4.19 -18.66 9.29
CA LEU A 68 3.14 -19.19 8.44
C LEU A 68 3.53 -19.23 6.97
N LEU A 69 4.47 -18.38 6.54
CA LEU A 69 4.99 -18.41 5.18
C LEU A 69 5.62 -19.77 4.84
N SER A 70 6.37 -20.38 5.74
CA SER A 70 7.00 -21.69 5.52
C SER A 70 5.98 -22.81 5.33
N LYS A 71 4.80 -22.69 5.95
CA LYS A 71 3.71 -23.66 5.91
C LYS A 71 2.88 -23.64 4.63
N ILE A 72 3.03 -22.60 3.78
CA ILE A 72 2.28 -22.47 2.52
C ILE A 72 2.96 -23.36 1.44
N PRO A 73 2.24 -24.34 0.88
CA PRO A 73 2.79 -25.18 -0.19
C PRO A 73 2.72 -24.48 -1.55
N ASN A 74 3.50 -24.97 -2.52
CA ASN A 74 3.47 -24.57 -3.92
C ASN A 74 3.65 -23.06 -4.15
N LYS A 75 4.39 -22.37 -3.28
CA LYS A 75 4.74 -20.97 -3.47
C LYS A 75 5.45 -20.73 -4.80
N VAL A 76 5.10 -19.68 -5.50
CA VAL A 76 5.74 -19.27 -6.76
C VAL A 76 7.09 -18.61 -6.49
N ASP A 77 7.18 -17.88 -5.38
CA ASP A 77 8.37 -17.16 -4.92
C ASP A 77 8.37 -17.06 -3.38
N SER A 78 9.28 -16.29 -2.82
CA SER A 78 9.41 -16.05 -1.37
C SER A 78 8.71 -14.78 -0.91
N ASN A 79 7.98 -14.08 -1.79
CA ASN A 79 7.34 -12.82 -1.45
C ASN A 79 6.14 -13.05 -0.53
N ILE A 80 5.97 -12.14 0.43
CA ILE A 80 4.74 -12.05 1.22
C ILE A 80 3.80 -11.08 0.53
N LEU A 81 2.53 -11.44 0.42
CA LEU A 81 1.49 -10.56 -0.09
C LEU A 81 0.51 -10.22 1.03
N ALA A 82 0.19 -8.92 1.17
CA ALA A 82 -0.96 -8.47 1.92
C ALA A 82 -2.06 -8.11 0.92
N VAL A 83 -3.20 -8.79 0.97
CA VAL A 83 -4.28 -8.68 -0.02
C VAL A 83 -5.52 -8.11 0.65
N TYR A 84 -6.14 -7.14 0.00
CA TYR A 84 -7.42 -6.52 0.36
C TYR A 84 -8.44 -6.91 -0.70
N THR A 85 -9.46 -7.64 -0.32
CA THR A 85 -10.44 -8.22 -1.26
C THR A 85 -11.82 -8.35 -0.62
N ASP A 86 -12.78 -8.89 -1.36
CA ASP A 86 -14.17 -9.04 -0.90
C ASP A 86 -14.73 -7.75 -0.32
N TYR A 87 -14.45 -6.63 -1.00
CA TYR A 87 -15.00 -5.33 -0.62
C TYR A 87 -16.52 -5.36 -0.64
N GLU A 88 -17.13 -4.92 0.45
CA GLU A 88 -18.59 -4.81 0.55
C GLU A 88 -19.13 -3.67 -0.32
N SER A 89 -18.37 -2.58 -0.40
CA SER A 89 -18.69 -1.42 -1.21
C SER A 89 -17.43 -0.68 -1.66
N ASP A 90 -17.19 0.48 -1.13
CA ASP A 90 -16.05 1.35 -1.38
C ASP A 90 -15.10 1.41 -0.17
N VAL A 91 -14.41 2.53 0.00
CA VAL A 91 -13.47 2.78 1.12
C VAL A 91 -14.11 2.70 2.50
N ASN A 92 -15.43 2.82 2.60
CA ASN A 92 -16.18 2.81 3.88
C ASN A 92 -16.70 1.41 4.23
N GLY A 93 -16.80 0.51 3.25
CA GLY A 93 -17.28 -0.85 3.44
C GLY A 93 -16.26 -1.76 4.13
N ALA A 94 -16.75 -2.90 4.61
CA ALA A 94 -15.88 -3.95 5.11
C ALA A 94 -15.15 -4.65 3.97
N TYR A 95 -13.94 -5.15 4.26
CA TYR A 95 -13.14 -5.93 3.32
C TYR A 95 -12.46 -7.10 4.03
N THR A 96 -12.03 -8.08 3.26
CA THR A 96 -11.15 -9.15 3.73
C THR A 96 -9.71 -8.69 3.60
N PHE A 97 -8.99 -8.65 4.72
CA PHE A 97 -7.55 -8.52 4.76
C PHE A 97 -6.92 -9.90 4.86
N MET A 98 -5.93 -10.20 4.03
CA MET A 98 -5.27 -11.49 3.98
C MET A 98 -3.75 -11.30 3.89
N ILE A 99 -2.98 -12.10 4.64
CA ILE A 99 -1.52 -12.20 4.50
C ILE A 99 -1.19 -13.62 4.05
N GLY A 100 -0.37 -13.74 3.02
CA GLY A 100 -0.01 -15.04 2.48
C GLY A 100 1.04 -14.97 1.37
N ALA A 101 1.03 -15.97 0.52
CA ALA A 101 1.92 -16.06 -0.64
C ALA A 101 1.18 -16.49 -1.90
N ARG A 102 1.66 -16.02 -3.06
CA ARG A 102 1.20 -16.49 -4.37
C ARG A 102 1.58 -17.96 -4.52
N VAL A 103 0.64 -18.76 -5.01
CA VAL A 103 0.82 -20.19 -5.22
C VAL A 103 0.51 -20.58 -6.66
N SER A 104 1.21 -21.61 -7.15
CA SER A 104 0.95 -22.23 -8.45
C SER A 104 -0.24 -23.20 -8.41
N SER A 105 -0.58 -23.71 -7.21
CA SER A 105 -1.73 -24.59 -6.99
C SER A 105 -2.27 -24.42 -5.56
N ALA A 106 -3.58 -24.44 -5.42
CA ALA A 106 -4.30 -24.40 -4.15
C ALA A 106 -5.04 -25.73 -3.85
N ASN A 107 -4.60 -26.84 -4.41
CA ASN A 107 -5.18 -28.16 -4.17
C ASN A 107 -5.04 -28.60 -2.69
N VAL A 108 -4.04 -28.08 -2.01
CA VAL A 108 -3.81 -28.30 -0.58
C VAL A 108 -3.72 -26.94 0.10
N VAL A 109 -4.67 -26.69 1.02
CA VAL A 109 -4.70 -25.49 1.86
C VAL A 109 -4.43 -25.91 3.31
N PRO A 110 -3.38 -25.40 3.95
CA PRO A 110 -3.08 -25.76 5.34
C PRO A 110 -4.20 -25.41 6.32
N PRO A 111 -4.36 -26.14 7.41
CA PRO A 111 -5.34 -25.82 8.46
C PRO A 111 -5.19 -24.38 8.95
N GLY A 112 -6.32 -23.67 9.12
CA GLY A 112 -6.35 -22.28 9.53
C GLY A 112 -6.02 -21.26 8.45
N MET A 113 -5.68 -21.71 7.25
CA MET A 113 -5.50 -20.86 6.07
C MET A 113 -6.68 -20.94 5.11
N VAL A 114 -6.75 -19.99 4.20
CA VAL A 114 -7.72 -19.96 3.10
C VAL A 114 -7.01 -19.69 1.78
N ALA A 115 -7.63 -20.09 0.67
CA ALA A 115 -7.20 -19.71 -0.66
C ALA A 115 -8.13 -18.63 -1.21
N LYS A 116 -7.55 -17.54 -1.74
CA LYS A 116 -8.28 -16.45 -2.40
C LYS A 116 -7.69 -16.16 -3.77
N ARG A 117 -8.55 -15.84 -4.72
CA ARG A 117 -8.12 -15.41 -6.05
C ARG A 117 -8.06 -13.89 -6.12
N VAL A 118 -6.90 -13.38 -6.52
CA VAL A 118 -6.73 -12.00 -6.98
C VAL A 118 -7.11 -11.98 -8.46
N PRO A 119 -8.09 -11.17 -8.89
CA PRO A 119 -8.57 -11.15 -10.26
C PRO A 119 -7.51 -10.64 -11.26
N ALA A 120 -7.64 -11.07 -12.51
CA ALA A 120 -6.94 -10.41 -13.62
C ALA A 120 -7.52 -9.00 -13.82
N GLY A 121 -6.67 -8.07 -14.24
CA GLY A 121 -7.10 -6.70 -14.50
C GLY A 121 -5.97 -5.69 -14.49
N ARG A 122 -6.35 -4.44 -14.57
CA ARG A 122 -5.41 -3.31 -14.51
C ARG A 122 -5.17 -2.88 -13.07
N TYR A 123 -3.91 -2.63 -12.75
CA TYR A 123 -3.49 -2.16 -11.45
C TYR A 123 -2.59 -0.94 -11.58
N ALA A 124 -2.87 0.09 -10.78
CA ALA A 124 -1.96 1.20 -10.56
C ALA A 124 -0.97 0.80 -9.47
N VAL A 125 0.32 0.77 -9.78
CA VAL A 125 1.38 0.35 -8.87
C VAL A 125 2.07 1.58 -8.30
N PHE A 126 2.08 1.66 -6.99
CA PHE A 126 2.74 2.70 -6.20
C PHE A 126 3.85 2.06 -5.38
N THR A 127 5.07 2.59 -5.50
CA THR A 127 6.20 2.13 -4.67
C THR A 127 6.34 3.04 -3.46
N SER A 128 6.42 2.46 -2.26
CA SER A 128 6.62 3.23 -1.03
C SER A 128 8.01 3.88 -1.00
N GLU A 129 8.16 4.92 -0.19
CA GLU A 129 9.48 5.33 0.25
C GLU A 129 10.18 4.18 0.98
N LYS A 130 11.50 4.27 1.09
CA LYS A 130 12.29 3.32 1.86
C LYS A 130 12.32 3.73 3.34
N GLY A 131 11.98 2.79 4.23
CA GLY A 131 11.96 3.06 5.67
C GLY A 131 11.25 1.99 6.48
N TYR A 132 10.91 2.33 7.73
CA TYR A 132 10.15 1.40 8.59
C TYR A 132 8.80 1.06 7.98
N ALA A 133 8.58 -0.24 7.68
CA ALA A 133 7.38 -0.71 6.97
C ALA A 133 6.07 -0.25 7.62
N GLY A 134 6.00 -0.32 8.97
CA GLY A 134 4.83 0.15 9.73
C GLY A 134 4.53 1.64 9.63
N LYS A 135 5.43 2.43 9.03
CA LYS A 135 5.24 3.85 8.76
C LYS A 135 5.04 4.11 7.27
N VAL A 136 5.99 3.67 6.42
CA VAL A 136 5.98 4.04 5.01
C VAL A 136 4.81 3.44 4.23
N VAL A 137 4.31 2.26 4.62
CA VAL A 137 3.16 1.62 3.95
C VAL A 137 1.86 2.38 4.23
N PRO A 138 1.46 2.68 5.50
CA PRO A 138 0.29 3.50 5.78
C PRO A 138 0.37 4.92 5.20
N GLU A 139 1.54 5.56 5.22
CA GLU A 139 1.74 6.86 4.59
C GLU A 139 1.53 6.80 3.08
N THR A 140 2.01 5.74 2.42
CA THR A 140 1.79 5.53 0.99
C THR A 140 0.31 5.33 0.69
N TRP A 141 -0.41 4.53 1.49
CA TRP A 141 -1.87 4.40 1.35
C TRP A 141 -2.60 5.73 1.50
N SER A 142 -2.23 6.56 2.46
CA SER A 142 -2.82 7.89 2.63
C SER A 142 -2.63 8.78 1.39
N ARG A 143 -1.44 8.74 0.78
CA ARG A 143 -1.12 9.44 -0.47
C ARG A 143 -1.90 8.88 -1.65
N ILE A 144 -2.03 7.54 -1.74
CA ILE A 144 -2.82 6.85 -2.76
C ILE A 144 -4.29 7.30 -2.70
N TRP A 145 -4.89 7.34 -1.51
CA TRP A 145 -6.28 7.79 -1.35
C TRP A 145 -6.49 9.23 -1.78
N ALA A 146 -5.52 10.10 -1.54
CA ALA A 146 -5.55 11.48 -2.03
C ALA A 146 -5.42 11.57 -3.56
N ALA A 147 -4.48 10.79 -4.15
CA ALA A 147 -4.19 10.80 -5.58
C ALA A 147 -5.29 10.17 -6.44
N ILE A 148 -5.91 9.08 -6.01
CA ILE A 148 -6.98 8.39 -6.75
C ILE A 148 -8.21 9.28 -6.93
N LYS A 149 -8.49 10.20 -6.02
CA LYS A 149 -9.54 11.21 -6.18
C LYS A 149 -9.29 12.17 -7.35
N SER A 150 -8.03 12.35 -7.76
CA SER A 150 -7.63 13.27 -8.84
C SER A 150 -7.45 12.61 -10.22
N ALA A 151 -7.81 11.33 -10.38
CA ALA A 151 -7.94 10.62 -11.66
C ALA A 151 -6.65 10.34 -12.45
N ALA A 152 -5.46 10.42 -11.87
CA ALA A 152 -4.21 10.18 -12.61
C ALA A 152 -3.98 8.71 -13.05
N GLY A 153 -4.72 7.74 -12.51
CA GLY A 153 -4.52 6.31 -12.81
C GLY A 153 -5.79 5.53 -13.15
N GLY A 154 -6.96 6.16 -13.22
CA GLY A 154 -8.24 5.47 -13.39
C GLY A 154 -9.09 5.46 -12.12
N THR A 155 -10.33 4.97 -12.23
CA THR A 155 -11.24 4.84 -11.08
C THR A 155 -10.93 3.53 -10.34
N ARG A 156 -10.80 3.57 -9.01
CA ARG A 156 -10.58 2.38 -8.18
C ARG A 156 -11.68 1.33 -8.40
N ALA A 157 -11.28 0.09 -8.57
CA ALA A 157 -12.20 -0.99 -8.89
C ALA A 157 -12.90 -1.63 -7.68
N TYR A 158 -12.30 -1.58 -6.49
CA TYR A 158 -12.75 -2.24 -5.26
C TYR A 158 -13.03 -3.74 -5.44
N GLN A 159 -12.20 -4.42 -6.25
CA GLN A 159 -12.25 -5.88 -6.42
C GLN A 159 -11.16 -6.55 -5.59
N ALA A 160 -9.92 -6.12 -5.80
CA ALA A 160 -8.77 -6.48 -5.00
C ALA A 160 -7.69 -5.42 -5.13
N ASP A 161 -6.98 -5.18 -4.04
CA ASP A 161 -5.71 -4.46 -3.99
C ASP A 161 -4.71 -5.36 -3.26
N PHE A 162 -3.41 -5.17 -3.49
CA PHE A 162 -2.41 -5.96 -2.77
C PHE A 162 -1.07 -5.26 -2.66
N GLU A 163 -0.35 -5.59 -1.61
CA GLU A 163 1.02 -5.16 -1.35
C GLU A 163 1.97 -6.33 -1.59
N VAL A 164 3.15 -6.05 -2.14
CA VAL A 164 4.21 -7.05 -2.39
C VAL A 164 5.42 -6.71 -1.53
N TYR A 165 5.70 -7.59 -0.58
CA TYR A 165 6.87 -7.56 0.29
C TYR A 165 7.89 -8.56 -0.26
N ASP A 166 8.75 -8.08 -1.14
CA ASP A 166 9.84 -8.85 -1.74
C ASP A 166 11.15 -8.67 -0.95
N GLN A 167 12.29 -9.03 -1.55
CA GLN A 167 13.61 -8.88 -0.92
C GLN A 167 13.92 -7.45 -0.45
N ARG A 168 13.27 -6.41 -1.02
CA ARG A 168 13.45 -5.01 -0.58
C ARG A 168 12.79 -4.74 0.77
N ALA A 169 11.93 -5.65 1.22
CA ALA A 169 11.25 -5.59 2.51
C ALA A 169 11.76 -6.64 3.51
N ALA A 170 12.88 -7.31 3.23
CA ALA A 170 13.46 -8.33 4.12
C ALA A 170 13.88 -7.75 5.49
N ASP A 171 14.32 -6.49 5.51
CA ASP A 171 14.50 -5.71 6.74
C ASP A 171 13.31 -4.77 6.94
N PRO A 172 12.40 -5.03 7.90
CA PRO A 172 11.23 -4.19 8.13
C PRO A 172 11.56 -2.77 8.59
N GLN A 173 12.79 -2.51 9.08
CA GLN A 173 13.23 -1.16 9.45
C GLN A 173 13.66 -0.32 8.24
N ASN A 174 13.90 -0.98 7.10
CA ASN A 174 14.41 -0.33 5.89
C ASN A 174 13.72 -0.90 4.62
N ALA A 175 12.44 -1.15 4.73
CA ALA A 175 11.62 -1.78 3.69
C ALA A 175 11.23 -0.80 2.58
N GLN A 176 11.03 -1.35 1.37
CA GLN A 176 10.33 -0.71 0.27
C GLN A 176 9.32 -1.69 -0.30
N VAL A 177 8.06 -1.24 -0.46
CA VAL A 177 6.91 -2.09 -0.77
C VAL A 177 6.19 -1.54 -2.00
N ASP A 178 5.80 -2.42 -2.93
CA ASP A 178 4.93 -2.06 -4.04
C ASP A 178 3.48 -2.33 -3.67
N ILE A 179 2.63 -1.32 -3.89
CA ILE A 179 1.19 -1.36 -3.62
C ILE A 179 0.44 -1.32 -4.94
N TYR A 180 -0.30 -2.37 -5.21
CA TYR A 180 -1.11 -2.56 -6.41
C TYR A 180 -2.56 -2.23 -6.11
N VAL A 181 -3.09 -1.21 -6.73
CA VAL A 181 -4.48 -0.78 -6.58
C VAL A 181 -5.26 -1.13 -7.83
N GLY A 182 -6.29 -1.95 -7.69
CA GLY A 182 -7.17 -2.33 -8.79
C GLY A 182 -7.92 -1.13 -9.37
N ILE A 183 -7.83 -0.93 -10.70
CA ILE A 183 -8.45 0.19 -11.43
C ILE A 183 -9.30 -0.32 -12.60
N ARG A 184 -10.28 0.54 -13.02
CA ARG A 184 -11.15 0.31 -14.19
C ARG A 184 -10.65 1.08 -15.40
#